data_4d67aeeb12c40b8d8507a067437d4d85
#
_entry.id   4d67aeeb12c40b8d8507a067437d4d85
#
_cell.length_a   1.000
_cell.length_b   1.000
_cell.length_c   1.000
_cell.angle_alpha   90.00
_cell.angle_beta   90.00
_cell.angle_gamma   90.00
#
_symmetry.space_group_name_H-M   'P 1'
#
loop_
_entity.id
_entity.type
_entity.pdbx_description
1 polymer ?
#
loop_
_entity_poly.entity_id
_entity_poly.type
_entity_poly.pdbx_seq_one_letter_code
_entity_poly.pdbx_strand_id
1 'polypeptide(L)'
;MSQGIIGRLNLALCWVLAAATALLAVHFALTLGYLGQDAHAYWATRDGDLYGVGPRREDAFLYSPAFALAIWPMVQLPWPAFFVAWVAIESAALVWLVRPIPLRWAVPVVLFCVCELLPGNVFLLLAVMIALGVRHPAAWAFGILTKVTPGIGVLWFAARGQWRDVGTAVVATLAVVLVSAAVKPGWWEQWWSFLVTHSGESDPTFLPRCVAAFAIVVWGARTDRPWVLAVAVVMALPVHGTFACLTPLAAIPRLLEGMKATDGSTLEPDHGTRV
;
A
#
# COMPACT_ATOMS: atom_id res chain seq x y z
N MET A 1 36.33 -12.71 1.73
CA MET A 1 36.57 -11.25 1.95
C MET A 1 35.65 -10.35 1.12
N SER A 2 35.31 -10.71 -0.11
CA SER A 2 34.45 -9.89 -1.02
C SER A 2 33.00 -9.70 -0.55
N GLN A 3 32.33 -10.72 -0.04
CA GLN A 3 30.92 -10.64 0.38
C GLN A 3 30.66 -9.66 1.54
N GLY A 4 31.62 -9.56 2.49
CA GLY A 4 31.50 -8.60 3.60
C GLY A 4 31.64 -7.13 3.16
N ILE A 5 32.46 -6.85 2.15
CA ILE A 5 32.65 -5.50 1.58
C ILE A 5 31.41 -5.09 0.79
N ILE A 6 30.87 -5.97 -0.05
CA ILE A 6 29.64 -5.73 -0.82
C ILE A 6 28.47 -5.45 0.11
N GLY A 7 28.31 -6.23 1.18
CA GLY A 7 27.25 -6.01 2.16
C GLY A 7 27.35 -4.65 2.88
N ARG A 8 28.56 -4.19 3.20
CA ARG A 8 28.79 -2.86 3.80
C ARG A 8 28.52 -1.72 2.83
N LEU A 9 28.94 -1.87 1.57
CA LEU A 9 28.68 -0.87 0.52
C LEU A 9 27.18 -0.75 0.22
N ASN A 10 26.45 -1.87 0.14
CA ASN A 10 25.02 -1.85 -0.05
C ASN A 10 24.29 -1.17 1.11
N LEU A 11 24.70 -1.44 2.35
CA LEU A 11 24.14 -0.78 3.53
C LEU A 11 24.41 0.72 3.51
N ALA A 12 25.65 1.13 3.23
CA ALA A 12 26.01 2.55 3.13
C ALA A 12 25.20 3.27 2.05
N LEU A 13 25.03 2.64 0.88
CA LEU A 13 24.20 3.18 -0.22
C LEU A 13 22.75 3.35 0.22
N CYS A 14 22.17 2.34 0.91
CA CYS A 14 20.80 2.44 1.44
C CYS A 14 20.65 3.63 2.41
N TRP A 15 21.63 3.85 3.29
CA TRP A 15 21.62 4.99 4.22
C TRP A 15 21.68 6.32 3.49
N VAL A 16 22.58 6.45 2.51
CA VAL A 16 22.74 7.70 1.74
C VAL A 16 21.47 8.02 0.97
N LEU A 17 20.91 7.03 0.25
CA LEU A 17 19.68 7.23 -0.52
C LEU A 17 18.48 7.56 0.38
N ALA A 18 18.33 6.86 1.51
CA ALA A 18 17.25 7.10 2.45
C ALA A 18 17.35 8.49 3.09
N ALA A 19 18.57 8.90 3.52
CA ALA A 19 18.81 10.23 4.08
C ALA A 19 18.54 11.33 3.03
N ALA A 20 19.01 11.15 1.81
CA ALA A 20 18.76 12.10 0.72
C ALA A 20 17.25 12.24 0.42
N THR A 21 16.52 11.12 0.37
CA THR A 21 15.06 11.12 0.17
C THR A 21 14.35 11.82 1.33
N ALA A 22 14.74 11.55 2.59
CA ALA A 22 14.15 12.20 3.76
C ALA A 22 14.40 13.72 3.75
N LEU A 23 15.63 14.15 3.46
CA LEU A 23 15.98 15.58 3.37
C LEU A 23 15.21 16.28 2.25
N LEU A 24 15.06 15.63 1.09
CA LEU A 24 14.29 16.15 -0.03
C LEU A 24 12.80 16.27 0.33
N ALA A 25 12.25 15.25 1.01
CA ALA A 25 10.86 15.28 1.47
C ALA A 25 10.60 16.40 2.48
N VAL A 26 11.51 16.59 3.45
CA VAL A 26 11.44 17.72 4.40
C VAL A 26 11.56 19.05 3.67
N HIS A 27 12.48 19.17 2.72
CA HIS A 27 12.61 20.39 1.91
C HIS A 27 11.31 20.72 1.18
N PHE A 28 10.69 19.76 0.50
CA PHE A 28 9.41 19.98 -0.20
C PHE A 28 8.27 20.29 0.77
N ALA A 29 8.22 19.64 1.92
CA ALA A 29 7.22 19.95 2.95
C ALA A 29 7.30 21.39 3.44
N LEU A 30 8.52 21.92 3.62
CA LEU A 30 8.74 23.27 4.16
C LEU A 30 8.64 24.37 3.10
N THR A 31 8.99 24.08 1.83
CA THR A 31 9.09 25.11 0.78
C THR A 31 7.94 25.10 -0.23
N LEU A 32 7.32 23.94 -0.46
CA LEU A 32 6.29 23.78 -1.49
C LEU A 32 4.91 23.39 -0.92
N GLY A 33 4.74 23.41 0.40
CA GLY A 33 3.45 23.13 1.03
C GLY A 33 3.01 21.65 1.00
N TYR A 34 3.94 20.69 0.79
CA TYR A 34 3.60 19.28 0.74
C TYR A 34 3.24 18.67 2.11
N LEU A 35 3.40 19.41 3.21
CA LEU A 35 3.05 18.91 4.54
C LEU A 35 1.54 18.70 4.66
N GLY A 36 1.14 17.45 4.82
CA GLY A 36 -0.25 17.04 4.97
C GLY A 36 -1.09 17.15 3.68
N GLN A 37 -0.48 17.33 2.51
CA GLN A 37 -1.19 17.58 1.25
C GLN A 37 -2.19 16.46 0.92
N ASP A 38 -1.78 15.19 1.00
CA ASP A 38 -2.66 14.06 0.71
C ASP A 38 -3.67 13.84 1.85
N ALA A 39 -3.22 13.99 3.11
CA ALA A 39 -4.09 13.88 4.27
C ALA A 39 -5.17 14.98 4.28
N HIS A 40 -4.88 16.17 3.76
CA HIS A 40 -5.86 17.28 3.69
C HIS A 40 -6.97 16.94 2.68
N ALA A 41 -6.65 16.32 1.56
CA ALA A 41 -7.65 15.83 0.62
C ALA A 41 -8.63 14.82 1.27
N TYR A 42 -8.13 13.99 2.21
CA TYR A 42 -9.01 13.09 2.98
C TYR A 42 -9.89 13.88 3.95
N TRP A 43 -9.31 14.82 4.68
CA TRP A 43 -10.03 15.62 5.65
C TRP A 43 -11.08 16.52 5.01
N ALA A 44 -10.84 17.05 3.81
CA ALA A 44 -11.78 17.87 3.06
C ALA A 44 -13.06 17.12 2.66
N THR A 45 -13.04 15.77 2.65
CA THR A 45 -14.25 14.97 2.36
C THR A 45 -15.38 15.18 3.37
N ARG A 46 -15.11 15.74 4.55
CA ARG A 46 -16.10 16.05 5.60
C ARG A 46 -17.23 16.96 5.11
N ASP A 47 -16.97 17.79 4.11
CA ASP A 47 -17.95 18.73 3.56
C ASP A 47 -18.96 18.05 2.61
N GLY A 48 -18.75 16.76 2.31
CA GLY A 48 -19.67 15.90 1.55
C GLY A 48 -19.52 15.97 0.03
N ASP A 49 -18.71 16.89 -0.49
CA ASP A 49 -18.33 16.93 -1.90
C ASP A 49 -17.02 16.16 -2.11
N LEU A 50 -17.14 14.87 -2.47
CA LEU A 50 -15.97 14.01 -2.62
C LEU A 50 -15.22 14.26 -3.94
N TYR A 51 -15.93 14.59 -5.00
CA TYR A 51 -15.41 14.53 -6.37
C TYR A 51 -15.53 15.84 -7.14
N GLY A 52 -15.79 16.96 -6.44
CA GLY A 52 -15.86 18.30 -7.05
C GLY A 52 -14.50 18.80 -7.53
N VAL A 53 -13.41 18.23 -7.02
CA VAL A 53 -12.03 18.59 -7.40
C VAL A 53 -11.44 17.50 -8.30
N GLY A 54 -11.06 17.88 -9.53
CA GLY A 54 -10.46 16.95 -10.50
C GLY A 54 -9.03 16.51 -10.13
N PRO A 55 -8.52 15.43 -10.78
CA PRO A 55 -7.17 14.92 -10.54
C PRO A 55 -6.08 15.98 -10.71
N ARG A 56 -4.94 15.80 -10.03
CA ARG A 56 -3.76 16.70 -10.08
C ARG A 56 -4.01 18.12 -9.52
N ARG A 57 -5.12 18.34 -8.84
CA ARG A 57 -5.40 19.55 -8.10
C ARG A 57 -5.25 19.30 -6.61
N GLU A 58 -5.03 20.38 -5.86
CA GLU A 58 -5.04 20.36 -4.40
C GLU A 58 -6.41 19.85 -3.91
N ASP A 59 -6.42 19.05 -2.86
CA ASP A 59 -7.60 18.42 -2.27
C ASP A 59 -8.38 17.43 -3.18
N ALA A 60 -7.79 16.98 -4.29
CA ALA A 60 -8.42 15.97 -5.13
C ALA A 60 -8.56 14.62 -4.40
N PHE A 61 -9.79 14.19 -4.13
CA PHE A 61 -10.09 12.89 -3.54
C PHE A 61 -10.25 11.83 -4.64
N LEU A 62 -9.29 10.90 -4.73
CA LEU A 62 -9.19 9.91 -5.83
C LEU A 62 -9.57 8.49 -5.40
N TYR A 63 -10.25 8.34 -4.28
CA TYR A 63 -10.55 7.04 -3.65
C TYR A 63 -12.03 6.70 -3.76
N SER A 64 -12.40 5.42 -3.49
CA SER A 64 -13.79 5.04 -3.51
C SER A 64 -14.59 5.65 -2.35
N PRO A 65 -15.93 5.73 -2.48
CA PRO A 65 -16.80 6.13 -1.38
C PRO A 65 -16.65 5.27 -0.12
N ALA A 66 -16.29 4.00 -0.28
CA ALA A 66 -16.05 3.10 0.85
C ALA A 66 -14.88 3.57 1.72
N PHE A 67 -13.80 4.07 1.10
CA PHE A 67 -12.68 4.65 1.84
C PHE A 67 -13.10 5.93 2.58
N ALA A 68 -13.83 6.83 1.92
CA ALA A 68 -14.35 8.03 2.56
C ALA A 68 -15.21 7.71 3.79
N LEU A 69 -16.10 6.72 3.70
CA LEU A 69 -16.91 6.26 4.82
C LEU A 69 -16.07 5.64 5.96
N ALA A 70 -15.03 4.88 5.61
CA ALA A 70 -14.15 4.28 6.61
C ALA A 70 -13.41 5.32 7.46
N ILE A 71 -13.00 6.43 6.86
CA ILE A 71 -12.31 7.53 7.55
C ILE A 71 -13.27 8.59 8.10
N TRP A 72 -14.58 8.50 7.81
CA TRP A 72 -15.59 9.50 8.17
C TRP A 72 -15.56 9.95 9.64
N PRO A 73 -15.43 9.05 10.62
CA PRO A 73 -15.34 9.49 12.02
C PRO A 73 -14.10 10.35 12.31
N MET A 74 -12.99 10.07 11.63
CA MET A 74 -11.74 10.80 11.84
C MET A 74 -11.76 12.18 11.19
N VAL A 75 -12.36 12.34 10.01
CA VAL A 75 -12.41 13.64 9.32
C VAL A 75 -13.29 14.66 10.04
N GLN A 76 -14.08 14.25 11.04
CA GLN A 76 -14.83 15.16 11.91
C GLN A 76 -13.93 15.89 12.93
N LEU A 77 -12.70 15.43 13.14
CA LEU A 77 -11.73 16.10 13.99
C LEU A 77 -11.26 17.41 13.38
N PRO A 78 -10.85 18.41 14.18
CA PRO A 78 -10.12 19.56 13.67
C PRO A 78 -8.87 19.13 12.89
N TRP A 79 -8.52 19.87 11.83
CA TRP A 79 -7.42 19.50 10.94
C TRP A 79 -6.12 19.07 11.66
N PRO A 80 -5.58 19.81 12.64
CA PRO A 80 -4.34 19.38 13.30
C PRO A 80 -4.48 18.04 14.03
N ALA A 81 -5.65 17.78 14.64
CA ALA A 81 -5.90 16.54 15.36
C ALA A 81 -6.06 15.35 14.38
N PHE A 82 -6.75 15.56 13.24
CA PHE A 82 -6.86 14.59 12.18
C PHE A 82 -5.47 14.23 11.65
N PHE A 83 -4.66 15.21 11.27
CA PHE A 83 -3.34 14.98 10.69
C PHE A 83 -2.42 14.23 11.66
N VAL A 84 -2.37 14.63 12.93
CA VAL A 84 -1.59 13.89 13.95
C VAL A 84 -2.07 12.45 14.11
N ALA A 85 -3.38 12.22 14.18
CA ALA A 85 -3.94 10.87 14.27
C ALA A 85 -3.61 10.03 13.03
N TRP A 86 -3.71 10.61 11.84
CA TRP A 86 -3.39 9.96 10.58
C TRP A 86 -1.92 9.54 10.51
N VAL A 87 -0.99 10.47 10.77
CA VAL A 87 0.45 10.19 10.79
C VAL A 87 0.81 9.18 11.89
N ALA A 88 0.11 9.19 13.03
CA ALA A 88 0.31 8.19 14.08
C ALA A 88 -0.08 6.78 13.60
N ILE A 89 -1.19 6.63 12.87
CA ILE A 89 -1.62 5.35 12.26
C ILE A 89 -0.58 4.87 11.26
N GLU A 90 -0.12 5.72 10.36
CA GLU A 90 0.89 5.37 9.37
C GLU A 90 2.24 5.03 10.01
N SER A 91 2.64 5.78 11.04
CA SER A 91 3.86 5.51 11.81
C SER A 91 3.78 4.16 12.53
N ALA A 92 2.63 3.82 13.12
CA ALA A 92 2.40 2.52 13.73
C ALA A 92 2.46 1.39 12.69
N ALA A 93 1.89 1.60 11.50
CA ALA A 93 1.98 0.68 10.37
C ALA A 93 3.44 0.46 9.95
N LEU A 94 4.21 1.55 9.80
CA LEU A 94 5.63 1.49 9.44
C LEU A 94 6.46 0.73 10.49
N VAL A 95 6.29 1.04 11.77
CA VAL A 95 6.97 0.34 12.86
C VAL A 95 6.65 -1.16 12.82
N TRP A 96 5.38 -1.52 12.60
CA TRP A 96 4.98 -2.91 12.45
C TRP A 96 5.65 -3.57 11.24
N LEU A 97 5.72 -2.92 10.09
CA LEU A 97 6.32 -3.43 8.86
C LEU A 97 7.82 -3.70 9.00
N VAL A 98 8.57 -2.82 9.67
CA VAL A 98 10.03 -2.93 9.78
C VAL A 98 10.50 -3.76 10.98
N ARG A 99 9.59 -4.13 11.90
CA ARG A 99 9.93 -4.90 13.11
C ARG A 99 10.73 -6.20 12.85
N PRO A 100 10.54 -6.96 11.74
CA PRO A 100 11.28 -8.19 11.47
C PRO A 100 12.75 -8.00 11.14
N ILE A 101 13.21 -6.79 10.83
CA ILE A 101 14.58 -6.54 10.37
C ILE A 101 15.42 -5.83 11.42
N PRO A 102 16.76 -6.06 11.46
CA PRO A 102 17.66 -5.38 12.36
C PRO A 102 17.64 -3.86 12.15
N LEU A 103 17.85 -3.08 13.23
CA LEU A 103 17.81 -1.62 13.23
C LEU A 103 18.66 -0.99 12.11
N ARG A 104 19.84 -1.57 11.83
CA ARG A 104 20.72 -1.09 10.74
C ARG A 104 20.06 -1.03 9.36
N TRP A 105 18.99 -1.85 9.12
CA TRP A 105 18.19 -1.87 7.92
C TRP A 105 16.83 -1.18 8.11
N ALA A 106 16.26 -1.27 9.33
CA ALA A 106 14.99 -0.64 9.66
C ALA A 106 15.07 0.89 9.57
N VAL A 107 16.14 1.50 10.10
CA VAL A 107 16.31 2.97 10.10
C VAL A 107 16.36 3.55 8.69
N PRO A 108 17.13 3.03 7.72
CA PRO A 108 17.04 3.50 6.33
C PRO A 108 15.63 3.39 5.73
N VAL A 109 14.89 2.30 6.00
CA VAL A 109 13.51 2.17 5.52
C VAL A 109 12.61 3.24 6.15
N VAL A 110 12.73 3.50 7.45
CA VAL A 110 11.97 4.55 8.13
C VAL A 110 12.30 5.93 7.56
N LEU A 111 13.59 6.24 7.37
CA LEU A 111 14.02 7.51 6.74
C LEU A 111 13.45 7.65 5.32
N PHE A 112 13.50 6.59 4.53
CA PHE A 112 12.92 6.60 3.18
C PHE A 112 11.41 6.91 3.24
N CYS A 113 10.67 6.32 4.18
CA CYS A 113 9.23 6.50 4.30
C CYS A 113 8.81 7.88 4.83
N VAL A 114 9.75 8.78 5.21
CA VAL A 114 9.43 10.17 5.53
C VAL A 114 8.73 10.87 4.36
N CYS A 115 9.07 10.51 3.11
CA CYS A 115 8.40 11.05 1.91
C CYS A 115 6.93 10.67 1.79
N GLU A 116 6.47 9.70 2.56
CA GLU A 116 5.06 9.27 2.66
C GLU A 116 4.38 9.90 3.88
N LEU A 117 5.07 9.89 5.03
CA LEU A 117 4.51 10.39 6.29
C LEU A 117 4.23 11.90 6.25
N LEU A 118 5.07 12.69 5.56
CA LEU A 118 4.90 14.14 5.52
C LEU A 118 3.66 14.58 4.71
N PRO A 119 3.38 14.07 3.50
CA PRO A 119 2.13 14.33 2.80
C PRO A 119 0.93 13.59 3.40
N GLY A 120 1.15 12.47 4.11
CA GLY A 120 0.11 11.66 4.74
C GLY A 120 -0.70 10.85 3.72
N ASN A 121 -0.05 10.18 2.75
CA ASN A 121 -0.72 9.32 1.78
C ASN A 121 -1.03 7.94 2.41
N VAL A 122 -1.73 7.07 1.69
CA VAL A 122 -2.24 5.77 2.14
C VAL A 122 -1.29 4.58 1.82
N PHE A 123 -0.12 4.83 1.25
CA PHE A 123 0.74 3.77 0.72
C PHE A 123 1.35 2.85 1.80
N LEU A 124 1.59 3.36 3.02
CA LEU A 124 2.01 2.51 4.14
C LEU A 124 0.89 1.56 4.58
N LEU A 125 -0.37 1.99 4.51
CA LEU A 125 -1.51 1.10 4.77
C LEU A 125 -1.69 0.06 3.66
N LEU A 126 -1.37 0.42 2.40
CA LEU A 126 -1.28 -0.57 1.32
C LEU A 126 -0.15 -1.58 1.58
N ALA A 127 0.99 -1.16 2.12
CA ALA A 127 2.06 -2.09 2.52
C ALA A 127 1.59 -3.08 3.59
N VAL A 128 0.84 -2.61 4.59
CA VAL A 128 0.21 -3.49 5.60
C VAL A 128 -0.76 -4.46 4.94
N MET A 129 -1.62 -3.97 4.06
CA MET A 129 -2.55 -4.81 3.30
C MET A 129 -1.82 -5.90 2.51
N ILE A 130 -0.73 -5.57 1.80
CA ILE A 130 0.07 -6.54 1.04
C ILE A 130 0.64 -7.61 1.98
N ALA A 131 1.22 -7.19 3.11
CA ALA A 131 1.83 -8.10 4.08
C ALA A 131 0.81 -9.07 4.71
N LEU A 132 -0.39 -8.59 5.00
CA LEU A 132 -1.49 -9.39 5.55
C LEU A 132 -2.20 -10.20 4.47
N GLY A 133 -2.31 -9.65 3.27
CA GLY A 133 -3.16 -10.14 2.18
C GLY A 133 -2.80 -11.55 1.70
N VAL A 134 -1.55 -11.99 1.86
CA VAL A 134 -1.13 -13.36 1.51
C VAL A 134 -1.80 -14.41 2.39
N ARG A 135 -2.02 -14.09 3.66
CA ARG A 135 -2.65 -15.00 4.64
C ARG A 135 -4.13 -14.70 4.87
N HIS A 136 -4.54 -13.48 4.64
CA HIS A 136 -5.90 -12.98 4.86
C HIS A 136 -6.44 -12.35 3.57
N PRO A 137 -6.98 -13.15 2.62
CA PRO A 137 -7.39 -12.67 1.30
C PRO A 137 -8.38 -11.50 1.34
N ALA A 138 -9.22 -11.41 2.37
CA ALA A 138 -10.14 -10.29 2.58
C ALA A 138 -9.44 -8.93 2.69
N ALA A 139 -8.17 -8.87 3.09
CA ALA A 139 -7.40 -7.63 3.19
C ALA A 139 -7.24 -6.94 1.82
N TRP A 140 -7.27 -7.67 0.72
CA TRP A 140 -7.20 -7.10 -0.63
C TRP A 140 -8.35 -6.17 -0.97
N ALA A 141 -9.50 -6.29 -0.26
CA ALA A 141 -10.60 -5.34 -0.39
C ALA A 141 -10.15 -3.90 -0.12
N PHE A 142 -9.26 -3.68 0.85
CA PHE A 142 -8.71 -2.35 1.12
C PHE A 142 -7.98 -1.78 -0.09
N GLY A 143 -7.07 -2.54 -0.72
CA GLY A 143 -6.33 -2.08 -1.90
C GLY A 143 -7.24 -1.82 -3.11
N ILE A 144 -8.24 -2.70 -3.35
CA ILE A 144 -9.21 -2.54 -4.44
C ILE A 144 -10.04 -1.28 -4.23
N LEU A 145 -10.49 -1.03 -3.01
CA LEU A 145 -11.37 0.09 -2.68
C LEU A 145 -10.63 1.42 -2.44
N THR A 146 -9.31 1.40 -2.30
CA THR A 146 -8.51 2.63 -2.25
C THR A 146 -7.99 3.06 -3.61
N LYS A 147 -7.31 2.18 -4.34
CA LYS A 147 -6.64 2.54 -5.61
C LYS A 147 -6.93 1.58 -6.77
N VAL A 148 -7.90 0.68 -6.65
CA VAL A 148 -8.37 -0.34 -7.62
C VAL A 148 -7.26 -1.30 -8.05
N THR A 149 -6.19 -0.80 -8.66
CA THR A 149 -5.11 -1.59 -9.28
C THR A 149 -4.25 -2.39 -8.29
N PRO A 150 -4.08 -2.03 -7.00
CA PRO A 150 -3.50 -2.94 -6.01
C PRO A 150 -4.23 -4.28 -5.89
N GLY A 151 -5.49 -4.36 -6.32
CA GLY A 151 -6.23 -5.62 -6.44
C GLY A 151 -5.57 -6.68 -7.33
N ILE A 152 -4.54 -6.31 -8.11
CA ILE A 152 -3.69 -7.24 -8.88
C ILE A 152 -3.13 -8.38 -7.99
N GLY A 153 -2.97 -8.14 -6.69
CA GLY A 153 -2.52 -9.17 -5.76
C GLY A 153 -3.48 -10.36 -5.60
N VAL A 154 -4.78 -10.20 -5.91
CA VAL A 154 -5.75 -11.31 -5.92
C VAL A 154 -5.38 -12.37 -6.97
N LEU A 155 -4.69 -11.97 -8.05
CA LEU A 155 -4.19 -12.88 -9.08
C LEU A 155 -3.17 -13.90 -8.54
N TRP A 156 -2.52 -13.61 -7.41
CA TRP A 156 -1.66 -14.56 -6.69
C TRP A 156 -2.41 -15.86 -6.38
N PHE A 157 -3.60 -15.74 -5.83
CA PHE A 157 -4.45 -16.89 -5.48
C PHE A 157 -4.97 -17.60 -6.73
N ALA A 158 -5.41 -16.85 -7.73
CA ALA A 158 -5.88 -17.41 -9.01
C ALA A 158 -4.78 -18.20 -9.71
N ALA A 159 -3.53 -17.67 -9.77
CA ALA A 159 -2.38 -18.35 -10.38
C ALA A 159 -1.96 -19.63 -9.63
N ARG A 160 -2.35 -19.76 -8.36
CA ARG A 160 -2.13 -20.95 -7.50
C ARG A 160 -3.34 -21.89 -7.48
N GLY A 161 -4.43 -21.58 -8.17
CA GLY A 161 -5.67 -22.36 -8.13
C GLY A 161 -6.43 -22.26 -6.80
N GLN A 162 -6.13 -21.27 -5.95
CA GLN A 162 -6.72 -21.06 -4.64
C GLN A 162 -8.04 -20.27 -4.77
N TRP A 163 -9.04 -20.85 -5.43
CA TRP A 163 -10.29 -20.16 -5.78
C TRP A 163 -11.13 -19.74 -4.58
N ARG A 164 -10.98 -20.43 -3.44
CA ARG A 164 -11.63 -20.03 -2.18
C ARG A 164 -11.11 -18.66 -1.70
N ASP A 165 -9.80 -18.44 -1.83
CA ASP A 165 -9.16 -17.20 -1.41
C ASP A 165 -9.52 -16.04 -2.36
N VAL A 166 -9.59 -16.33 -3.68
CA VAL A 166 -10.16 -15.38 -4.66
C VAL A 166 -11.60 -15.01 -4.26
N GLY A 167 -12.44 -16.02 -3.98
CA GLY A 167 -13.82 -15.81 -3.55
C GLY A 167 -13.90 -14.98 -2.26
N THR A 168 -13.03 -15.23 -1.28
CA THR A 168 -12.97 -14.46 -0.04
C THR A 168 -12.64 -12.99 -0.30
N ALA A 169 -11.64 -12.69 -1.15
CA ALA A 169 -11.30 -11.30 -1.51
C ALA A 169 -12.45 -10.59 -2.23
N VAL A 170 -13.09 -11.29 -3.18
CA VAL A 170 -14.23 -10.74 -3.93
C VAL A 170 -15.44 -10.49 -3.02
N VAL A 171 -15.81 -11.46 -2.19
CA VAL A 171 -16.95 -11.33 -1.26
C VAL A 171 -16.71 -10.22 -0.26
N ALA A 172 -15.49 -10.12 0.30
CA ALA A 172 -15.13 -9.03 1.21
C ALA A 172 -15.25 -7.66 0.52
N THR A 173 -14.75 -7.54 -0.71
CA THR A 173 -14.86 -6.31 -1.49
C THR A 173 -16.33 -5.95 -1.76
N LEU A 174 -17.13 -6.91 -2.24
CA LEU A 174 -18.54 -6.69 -2.53
C LEU A 174 -19.34 -6.35 -1.26
N ALA A 175 -19.05 -6.99 -0.13
CA ALA A 175 -19.72 -6.67 1.14
C ALA A 175 -19.48 -5.21 1.55
N VAL A 176 -18.23 -4.73 1.45
CA VAL A 176 -17.90 -3.32 1.75
C VAL A 176 -18.56 -2.37 0.76
N VAL A 177 -18.58 -2.70 -0.54
CA VAL A 177 -19.27 -1.91 -1.56
C VAL A 177 -20.77 -1.82 -1.25
N LEU A 178 -21.43 -2.95 -1.00
CA LEU A 178 -22.87 -2.99 -0.71
C LEU A 178 -23.23 -2.20 0.55
N VAL A 179 -22.47 -2.37 1.63
CA VAL A 179 -22.70 -1.62 2.88
C VAL A 179 -22.51 -0.12 2.63
N SER A 180 -21.44 0.28 1.97
CA SER A 180 -21.16 1.70 1.71
C SER A 180 -22.15 2.32 0.72
N ALA A 181 -22.62 1.57 -0.27
CA ALA A 181 -23.64 2.01 -1.21
C ALA A 181 -25.02 2.12 -0.54
N ALA A 182 -25.35 1.24 0.40
CA ALA A 182 -26.58 1.35 1.18
C ALA A 182 -26.60 2.61 2.06
N VAL A 183 -25.43 3.04 2.59
CA VAL A 183 -25.31 4.22 3.43
C VAL A 183 -25.28 5.52 2.61
N LYS A 184 -24.56 5.55 1.48
CA LYS A 184 -24.38 6.73 0.63
C LYS A 184 -24.39 6.37 -0.87
N PRO A 185 -25.56 6.00 -1.43
CA PRO A 185 -25.66 5.57 -2.84
C PRO A 185 -25.19 6.65 -3.83
N GLY A 186 -25.54 7.91 -3.61
CA GLY A 186 -25.18 9.01 -4.49
C GLY A 186 -23.66 9.25 -4.60
N TRP A 187 -22.87 8.86 -3.60
CA TRP A 187 -21.42 8.96 -3.71
C TRP A 187 -20.83 7.96 -4.71
N TRP A 188 -21.45 6.78 -4.88
CA TRP A 188 -21.04 5.79 -5.86
C TRP A 188 -21.35 6.21 -7.28
N GLU A 189 -22.50 6.90 -7.49
CA GLU A 189 -22.85 7.50 -8.78
C GLU A 189 -21.87 8.62 -9.17
N GLN A 190 -21.53 9.49 -8.21
CA GLN A 190 -20.53 10.55 -8.39
C GLN A 190 -19.14 9.96 -8.70
N TRP A 191 -18.73 8.93 -7.96
CA TRP A 191 -17.45 8.25 -8.19
C TRP A 191 -17.37 7.62 -9.58
N TRP A 192 -18.43 6.96 -10.01
CA TRP A 192 -18.51 6.40 -11.36
C TRP A 192 -18.40 7.47 -12.43
N SER A 193 -19.16 8.56 -12.31
CA SER A 193 -19.11 9.71 -13.20
C SER A 193 -17.70 10.31 -13.24
N PHE A 194 -17.06 10.49 -12.08
CA PHE A 194 -15.71 10.98 -11.95
C PHE A 194 -14.69 10.10 -12.70
N LEU A 195 -14.76 8.77 -12.53
CA LEU A 195 -13.88 7.82 -13.23
C LEU A 195 -14.06 7.89 -14.76
N VAL A 196 -15.30 7.93 -15.23
CA VAL A 196 -15.60 8.02 -16.68
C VAL A 196 -15.08 9.33 -17.27
N THR A 197 -15.32 10.45 -16.58
CA THR A 197 -14.88 11.78 -17.03
C THR A 197 -13.36 11.90 -17.15
N HIS A 198 -12.61 11.27 -16.24
CA HIS A 198 -11.14 11.38 -16.19
C HIS A 198 -10.41 10.14 -16.74
N SER A 199 -11.11 9.21 -17.39
CA SER A 199 -10.54 7.96 -17.92
C SER A 199 -9.46 8.17 -18.99
N GLY A 200 -9.47 9.31 -19.68
CA GLY A 200 -8.48 9.66 -20.72
C GLY A 200 -7.17 10.26 -20.21
N GLU A 201 -7.05 10.52 -18.92
CA GLU A 201 -5.87 11.19 -18.34
C GLU A 201 -4.77 10.21 -17.87
N SER A 202 -4.79 8.96 -18.32
CA SER A 202 -3.85 7.93 -17.89
C SER A 202 -2.45 8.14 -18.49
N ASP A 203 -1.44 7.83 -17.67
CA ASP A 203 -0.04 7.76 -18.08
C ASP A 203 0.14 6.69 -19.18
N PRO A 204 0.78 6.98 -20.33
CA PRO A 204 1.03 6.01 -21.39
C PRO A 204 1.79 4.75 -20.92
N THR A 205 2.58 4.87 -19.86
CA THR A 205 3.32 3.73 -19.27
C THR A 205 2.47 2.85 -18.38
N PHE A 206 1.25 3.26 -18.05
CA PHE A 206 0.39 2.55 -17.09
C PHE A 206 0.05 1.13 -17.54
N LEU A 207 -0.42 0.96 -18.77
CA LEU A 207 -0.78 -0.37 -19.29
C LEU A 207 0.42 -1.33 -19.38
N PRO A 208 1.57 -0.95 -19.97
CA PRO A 208 2.78 -1.78 -19.93
C PRO A 208 3.21 -2.17 -18.50
N ARG A 209 3.11 -1.26 -17.55
CA ARG A 209 3.43 -1.55 -16.13
C ARG A 209 2.45 -2.56 -15.52
N CYS A 210 1.15 -2.46 -15.81
CA CYS A 210 0.15 -3.41 -15.36
C CYS A 210 0.40 -4.81 -15.95
N VAL A 211 0.79 -4.91 -17.25
CA VAL A 211 1.13 -6.19 -17.88
C VAL A 211 2.37 -6.82 -17.21
N ALA A 212 3.41 -6.01 -16.96
CA ALA A 212 4.59 -6.49 -16.27
C ALA A 212 4.28 -6.90 -14.82
N ALA A 213 3.45 -6.15 -14.10
CA ALA A 213 3.00 -6.49 -12.76
C ALA A 213 2.22 -7.83 -12.74
N PHE A 214 1.33 -8.04 -13.72
CA PHE A 214 0.63 -9.32 -13.90
C PHE A 214 1.62 -10.48 -14.07
N ALA A 215 2.59 -10.34 -14.98
CA ALA A 215 3.59 -11.37 -15.24
C ALA A 215 4.42 -11.68 -13.97
N ILE A 216 4.80 -10.65 -13.20
CA ILE A 216 5.54 -10.78 -11.94
C ILE A 216 4.70 -11.50 -10.89
N VAL A 217 3.40 -11.20 -10.75
CA VAL A 217 2.52 -11.90 -9.80
C VAL A 217 2.40 -13.39 -10.17
N VAL A 218 2.16 -13.70 -11.44
CA VAL A 218 2.03 -15.09 -11.92
C VAL A 218 3.34 -15.88 -11.70
N TRP A 219 4.47 -15.26 -12.05
CA TRP A 219 5.79 -15.87 -11.81
C TRP A 219 6.05 -16.10 -10.31
N GLY A 220 5.82 -15.08 -9.48
CA GLY A 220 6.02 -15.19 -8.04
C GLY A 220 5.11 -16.22 -7.38
N ALA A 221 3.84 -16.30 -7.81
CA ALA A 221 2.88 -17.28 -7.34
C ALA A 221 3.31 -18.72 -7.65
N ARG A 222 3.90 -18.94 -8.82
CA ARG A 222 4.39 -20.26 -9.25
C ARG A 222 5.74 -20.65 -8.66
N THR A 223 6.53 -19.69 -8.19
CA THR A 223 7.85 -19.91 -7.59
C THR A 223 7.88 -19.70 -6.08
N ASP A 224 6.69 -19.50 -5.47
CA ASP A 224 6.48 -19.26 -4.04
C ASP A 224 7.30 -18.09 -3.48
N ARG A 225 7.22 -16.94 -4.19
CA ARG A 225 7.94 -15.71 -3.85
C ARG A 225 6.99 -14.55 -3.53
N PRO A 226 6.32 -14.55 -2.37
CA PRO A 226 5.28 -13.55 -2.04
C PRO A 226 5.78 -12.09 -2.00
N TRP A 227 7.09 -11.87 -1.81
CA TRP A 227 7.67 -10.53 -1.81
C TRP A 227 7.45 -9.76 -3.12
N VAL A 228 7.24 -10.48 -4.24
CA VAL A 228 6.96 -9.85 -5.55
C VAL A 228 5.64 -9.09 -5.57
N LEU A 229 4.70 -9.42 -4.67
CA LEU A 229 3.41 -8.71 -4.56
C LEU A 229 3.61 -7.23 -4.25
N ALA A 230 4.59 -6.89 -3.40
CA ALA A 230 4.91 -5.50 -3.13
C ALA A 230 5.41 -4.76 -4.39
N VAL A 231 6.27 -5.43 -5.18
CA VAL A 231 6.78 -4.89 -6.46
C VAL A 231 5.64 -4.73 -7.47
N ALA A 232 4.80 -5.76 -7.61
CA ALA A 232 3.69 -5.74 -8.55
C ALA A 232 2.66 -4.65 -8.22
N VAL A 233 2.34 -4.46 -6.94
CA VAL A 233 1.44 -3.39 -6.51
C VAL A 233 2.04 -2.02 -6.86
N VAL A 234 3.32 -1.77 -6.57
CA VAL A 234 3.99 -0.53 -6.95
C VAL A 234 3.91 -0.29 -8.45
N MET A 235 4.20 -1.30 -9.27
CA MET A 235 4.12 -1.18 -10.74
C MET A 235 2.70 -0.91 -11.23
N ALA A 236 1.69 -1.44 -10.56
CA ALA A 236 0.28 -1.28 -10.93
C ALA A 236 -0.35 0.03 -10.41
N LEU A 237 0.35 0.85 -9.61
CA LEU A 237 -0.21 2.12 -9.17
C LEU A 237 -0.54 3.03 -10.37
N PRO A 238 -1.71 3.70 -10.37
CA PRO A 238 -2.12 4.53 -11.51
C PRO A 238 -1.30 5.80 -11.64
N VAL A 239 -0.81 6.34 -10.52
CA VAL A 239 -0.01 7.57 -10.47
C VAL A 239 1.38 7.25 -9.98
N HIS A 240 2.39 7.66 -10.75
CA HIS A 240 3.81 7.62 -10.42
C HIS A 240 4.36 9.04 -10.57
N GLY A 241 4.98 9.56 -9.57
CA GLY A 241 5.53 10.92 -9.64
C GLY A 241 6.41 11.26 -8.45
N THR A 242 6.27 10.51 -7.37
CA THR A 242 7.01 10.76 -6.14
C THR A 242 7.65 9.47 -5.61
N PHE A 243 8.69 9.59 -4.78
CA PHE A 243 9.31 8.45 -4.10
C PHE A 243 8.32 7.73 -3.15
N ALA A 244 7.28 8.41 -2.70
CA ALA A 244 6.23 7.83 -1.86
C ALA A 244 5.56 6.60 -2.51
N CYS A 245 5.44 6.57 -3.84
CA CYS A 245 4.90 5.41 -4.57
C CYS A 245 5.69 4.11 -4.34
N LEU A 246 6.94 4.18 -3.87
CA LEU A 246 7.77 3.02 -3.56
C LEU A 246 7.59 2.50 -2.14
N THR A 247 6.90 3.22 -1.26
CA THR A 247 6.73 2.82 0.16
C THR A 247 5.94 1.53 0.37
N PRO A 248 5.07 1.03 -0.55
CA PRO A 248 4.53 -0.31 -0.45
C PRO A 248 5.58 -1.43 -0.41
N LEU A 249 6.83 -1.17 -0.87
CA LEU A 249 7.94 -2.11 -0.74
C LEU A 249 8.32 -2.37 0.73
N ALA A 250 7.92 -1.53 1.67
CA ALA A 250 8.09 -1.75 3.11
C ALA A 250 7.35 -3.01 3.61
N ALA A 251 6.47 -3.62 2.81
CA ALA A 251 5.85 -4.92 3.09
C ALA A 251 6.84 -6.09 3.00
N ILE A 252 7.95 -5.95 2.23
CA ILE A 252 8.87 -7.06 1.92
C ILE A 252 9.44 -7.74 3.18
N PRO A 253 9.88 -7.04 4.24
CA PRO A 253 10.37 -7.69 5.45
C PRO A 253 9.36 -8.68 6.06
N ARG A 254 8.09 -8.31 6.11
CA ARG A 254 7.02 -9.17 6.64
C ARG A 254 6.74 -10.38 5.74
N LEU A 255 6.78 -10.18 4.43
CA LEU A 255 6.58 -11.26 3.47
C LEU A 255 7.72 -12.30 3.54
N LEU A 256 8.96 -11.85 3.73
CA LEU A 256 10.13 -12.72 3.90
C LEU A 256 10.14 -13.45 5.26
N GLU A 257 9.67 -12.80 6.34
CA GLU A 257 9.49 -13.45 7.63
C GLU A 257 8.48 -14.62 7.54
N GLY A 258 7.38 -14.39 6.83
CA GLY A 258 6.37 -15.41 6.57
C GLY A 258 6.90 -16.65 5.86
N MET A 259 7.79 -16.48 4.91
CA MET A 259 8.45 -17.61 4.19
C MET A 259 9.31 -18.46 5.12
N LYS A 260 10.13 -17.83 5.97
CA LYS A 260 11.00 -18.54 6.92
C LYS A 260 10.21 -19.36 7.93
N ALA A 261 9.07 -18.86 8.38
CA ALA A 261 8.21 -19.59 9.33
C ALA A 261 7.61 -20.85 8.70
N THR A 262 7.31 -20.82 7.40
CA THR A 262 6.78 -21.99 6.67
C THR A 262 7.87 -23.06 6.44
N ASP A 263 9.07 -22.65 6.05
CA ASP A 263 10.20 -23.59 5.84
C ASP A 263 10.63 -24.26 7.16
N GLY A 264 10.61 -23.55 8.28
CA GLY A 264 10.97 -24.10 9.60
C GLY A 264 10.00 -25.14 10.13
N SER A 265 8.70 -25.05 9.79
CA SER A 265 7.68 -26.00 10.22
C SER A 265 7.74 -27.35 9.49
N THR A 266 8.41 -27.41 8.34
CA THR A 266 8.58 -28.66 7.55
C THR A 266 9.78 -29.48 7.98
N LEU A 267 10.62 -28.98 8.92
CA LEU A 267 11.87 -29.62 9.35
C LEU A 267 11.79 -30.27 10.73
N GLU A 268 10.63 -30.31 11.39
CA GLU A 268 10.45 -31.08 12.61
C GLU A 268 10.31 -32.58 12.26
N PRO A 269 11.31 -33.43 12.52
CA PRO A 269 11.17 -34.86 12.24
C PRO A 269 10.15 -35.42 13.21
N ASP A 270 9.16 -36.13 12.67
CA ASP A 270 8.27 -37.03 13.38
C ASP A 270 9.14 -38.04 14.21
N HIS A 271 9.37 -37.72 15.46
CA HIS A 271 9.85 -38.65 16.44
C HIS A 271 8.72 -39.64 16.76
N GLY A 272 8.43 -40.49 15.77
CA GLY A 272 7.58 -41.64 15.91
C GLY A 272 7.99 -42.45 17.13
N THR A 273 7.14 -42.47 18.12
CA THR A 273 7.04 -43.45 19.17
C THR A 273 7.25 -44.86 18.61
N ARG A 274 8.46 -45.41 18.84
CA ARG A 274 8.63 -46.88 18.90
C ARG A 274 8.49 -47.28 20.35
N VAL A 275 7.42 -47.97 20.65
CA VAL A 275 7.33 -48.98 21.72
C VAL A 275 6.71 -50.20 21.09
#